data_c6752f19c390caf9deda905082eab82d
#
_entry.id   c6752f19c390caf9deda905082eab82d
#
_cell.length_a   1.000
_cell.length_b   1.000
_cell.length_c   1.000
_cell.angle_alpha   90.00
_cell.angle_beta   90.00
_cell.angle_gamma   90.00
#
_symmetry.space_group_name_H-M   'P 1'
#
loop_
_entity.id
_entity.type
_entity.pdbx_description
1 polymer ?
#
loop_
_entity_poly.entity_id
_entity_poly.type
_entity_poly.pdbx_seq_one_letter_code
_entity_poly.pdbx_strand_id
1 'polypeptide(L)'
;MELLNSKVNHPDYQCDHKVWGVALAEKMQKPNFKLLYDIYHMQIMEGDVIATIRKYHKYINHYHTGGVPGRNEINETQELNYPAIIRAIVATGFDGYVAQEFQPTYNDKFAALKEGIKICDV
;
A
#
# COMPACT_ATOMS: atom_id res chain seq x y z
N MET A 1 4.71 8.82 7.93
CA MET A 1 3.86 9.65 7.04
C MET A 1 3.22 8.73 6.01
N GLU A 2 1.91 8.76 5.88
CA GLU A 2 1.19 7.95 4.91
C GLU A 2 1.04 8.66 3.56
N LEU A 3 1.06 7.87 2.47
CA LEU A 3 0.76 8.32 1.12
C LEU A 3 -0.72 8.05 0.83
N LEU A 4 -1.53 9.11 0.67
CA LEU A 4 -2.96 9.02 0.42
C LEU A 4 -3.32 9.54 -0.98
N ASN A 5 -4.45 9.11 -1.53
CA ASN A 5 -4.93 9.66 -2.79
C ASN A 5 -5.73 10.95 -2.61
N SER A 6 -5.38 11.98 -3.35
CA SER A 6 -6.13 13.25 -3.42
C SER A 6 -7.22 13.24 -4.50
N LYS A 7 -7.20 12.29 -5.42
CA LYS A 7 -8.15 12.19 -6.54
C LYS A 7 -9.57 11.83 -6.10
N VAL A 8 -9.71 10.99 -5.05
CA VAL A 8 -11.00 10.42 -4.66
C VAL A 8 -11.32 10.68 -3.19
N ASN A 9 -10.37 10.35 -2.29
CA ASN A 9 -10.67 10.25 -0.85
C ASN A 9 -10.21 11.46 -0.03
N HIS A 10 -9.09 12.11 -0.39
CA HIS A 10 -8.44 13.14 0.43
C HIS A 10 -7.99 14.34 -0.40
N PRO A 11 -8.91 15.15 -0.97
CA PRO A 11 -8.59 16.17 -1.99
C PRO A 11 -7.60 17.24 -1.52
N ASP A 12 -7.48 17.48 -0.22
CA ASP A 12 -6.58 18.50 0.34
C ASP A 12 -5.26 17.93 0.88
N TYR A 13 -5.00 16.63 0.68
CA TYR A 13 -3.82 15.98 1.22
C TYR A 13 -2.58 16.16 0.33
N GLN A 14 -1.50 16.67 0.91
CA GLN A 14 -0.28 17.01 0.15
C GLN A 14 0.63 15.83 -0.16
N CYS A 15 0.70 14.82 0.73
CA CYS A 15 1.56 13.64 0.52
C CYS A 15 0.84 12.59 -0.33
N ASP A 16 0.43 12.98 -1.54
CA ASP A 16 -0.35 12.17 -2.46
C ASP A 16 0.47 11.52 -3.59
N HIS A 17 1.75 11.89 -3.69
CA HIS A 17 2.70 11.32 -4.66
C HIS A 17 3.97 10.83 -3.97
N LYS A 18 4.46 9.65 -4.41
CA LYS A 18 5.69 9.05 -3.85
C LYS A 18 6.89 9.97 -3.85
N VAL A 19 7.06 10.76 -4.93
CA VAL A 19 8.21 11.68 -5.05
C VAL A 19 8.19 12.78 -3.99
N TRP A 20 7.01 13.27 -3.61
CA TRP A 20 6.87 14.25 -2.54
C TRP A 20 7.23 13.66 -1.18
N GLY A 21 6.70 12.47 -0.87
CA GLY A 21 7.01 11.77 0.38
C GLY A 21 8.49 11.40 0.51
N VAL A 22 9.10 10.93 -0.57
CA VAL A 22 10.53 10.62 -0.62
C VAL A 22 11.37 11.87 -0.41
N ALA A 23 11.06 12.98 -1.09
CA ALA A 23 11.77 14.24 -0.90
C ALA A 23 11.69 14.75 0.55
N LEU A 24 10.52 14.58 1.19
CA LEU A 24 10.37 14.90 2.61
C LEU A 24 11.25 14.00 3.48
N ALA A 25 11.25 12.69 3.24
CA ALA A 25 12.07 11.74 4.00
C ALA A 25 13.57 12.05 3.87
N GLU A 26 14.01 12.40 2.66
CA GLU A 26 15.39 12.84 2.40
C GLU A 26 15.74 14.13 3.13
N LYS A 27 14.84 15.10 3.12
CA LYS A 27 15.05 16.39 3.81
C LYS A 27 15.06 16.24 5.34
N MET A 28 14.25 15.34 5.88
CA MET A 28 14.19 15.06 7.33
C MET A 28 15.49 14.45 7.85
N GLN A 29 16.17 13.63 7.08
CA GLN A 29 17.42 12.93 7.45
C GLN A 29 17.35 12.22 8.80
N LYS A 30 16.17 11.64 9.13
CA LYS A 30 15.94 10.92 10.38
C LYS A 30 15.66 9.45 10.09
N PRO A 31 16.39 8.51 10.73
CA PRO A 31 16.19 7.08 10.47
C PRO A 31 14.81 6.56 10.90
N ASN A 32 14.20 7.22 11.89
CA ASN A 32 12.86 6.88 12.39
C ASN A 32 11.71 7.60 11.64
N PHE A 33 12.01 8.42 10.65
CA PHE A 33 10.99 8.97 9.75
C PHE A 33 10.92 8.13 8.48
N LYS A 34 9.81 7.45 8.27
CA LYS A 34 9.56 6.58 7.11
C LYS A 34 8.17 6.82 6.55
N LEU A 35 7.96 6.31 5.34
CA LEU A 35 6.67 6.35 4.67
C LEU A 35 5.88 5.08 4.99
N LEU A 36 4.58 5.23 5.08
CA LEU A 36 3.61 4.17 4.91
C LEU A 36 3.13 4.24 3.46
N TYR A 37 3.31 3.14 2.73
CA TYR A 37 2.87 3.01 1.35
C TYR A 37 1.54 2.26 1.32
N ASP A 38 0.44 2.99 1.19
CA ASP A 38 -0.88 2.41 1.00
C ASP A 38 -1.07 2.05 -0.47
N ILE A 39 -1.15 0.76 -0.77
CA ILE A 39 -1.22 0.23 -2.13
C ILE A 39 -2.52 0.67 -2.82
N TYR A 40 -3.65 0.71 -2.09
CA TYR A 40 -4.92 1.19 -2.62
C TYR A 40 -4.79 2.66 -3.08
N HIS A 41 -4.28 3.52 -2.20
CA HIS A 41 -4.14 4.94 -2.51
C HIS A 41 -3.17 5.18 -3.66
N MET A 42 -2.04 4.49 -3.68
CA MET A 42 -1.01 4.71 -4.69
C MET A 42 -1.38 4.10 -6.04
N GLN A 43 -2.19 3.06 -6.10
CA GLN A 43 -2.75 2.58 -7.37
C GLN A 43 -3.64 3.66 -8.01
N ILE A 44 -4.51 4.30 -7.24
CA ILE A 44 -5.39 5.37 -7.72
C ILE A 44 -4.60 6.59 -8.19
N MET A 45 -3.55 6.96 -7.46
CA MET A 45 -2.76 8.16 -7.77
C MET A 45 -1.80 7.95 -8.92
N GLU A 46 -0.99 6.91 -8.89
CA GLU A 46 0.18 6.80 -9.74
C GLU A 46 0.29 5.46 -10.48
N GLY A 47 -0.28 4.38 -9.93
CA GLY A 47 -0.07 3.03 -10.49
C GLY A 47 1.39 2.58 -10.38
N ASP A 48 1.80 1.65 -11.27
CA ASP A 48 3.17 1.12 -11.36
C ASP A 48 3.76 0.73 -9.99
N VAL A 49 2.92 0.06 -9.18
CA VAL A 49 3.16 -0.22 -7.75
C VAL A 49 4.45 -1.01 -7.55
N ILE A 50 4.66 -2.09 -8.33
CA ILE A 50 5.82 -2.97 -8.17
C ILE A 50 7.13 -2.24 -8.47
N ALA A 51 7.20 -1.46 -9.54
CA ALA A 51 8.39 -0.67 -9.88
C ALA A 51 8.68 0.39 -8.81
N THR A 52 7.62 1.02 -8.28
CA THR A 52 7.71 1.99 -7.19
C THR A 52 8.28 1.35 -5.92
N ILE A 53 7.76 0.19 -5.50
CA ILE A 53 8.27 -0.55 -4.33
C ILE A 53 9.75 -0.86 -4.51
N ARG A 54 10.16 -1.46 -5.64
CA ARG A 54 11.55 -1.80 -5.91
C ARG A 54 12.49 -0.60 -5.83
N LYS A 55 12.05 0.55 -6.33
CA LYS A 55 12.86 1.78 -6.39
C LYS A 55 12.97 2.48 -5.06
N TYR A 56 11.88 2.53 -4.28
CA TYR A 56 11.77 3.40 -3.11
C TYR A 56 11.66 2.65 -1.78
N HIS A 57 11.81 1.30 -1.75
CA HIS A 57 11.65 0.48 -0.55
C HIS A 57 12.41 0.99 0.68
N LYS A 58 13.61 1.57 0.51
CA LYS A 58 14.42 2.10 1.62
C LYS A 58 13.75 3.23 2.42
N TYR A 59 12.76 3.89 1.83
CA TYR A 59 11.98 4.96 2.49
C TYR A 59 10.69 4.43 3.12
N ILE A 60 10.28 3.20 2.80
CA ILE A 60 9.01 2.62 3.20
C ILE A 60 9.24 1.66 4.36
N ASN A 61 8.45 1.77 5.42
CA ASN A 61 8.54 0.91 6.61
C ASN A 61 7.20 0.29 7.01
N HIS A 62 6.17 0.51 6.22
CA HIS A 62 4.85 -0.08 6.43
C HIS A 62 4.07 -0.07 5.12
N TYR A 63 3.24 -1.10 4.91
CA TYR A 63 2.36 -1.19 3.76
C TYR A 63 0.92 -1.42 4.20
N HIS A 64 -0.03 -0.79 3.49
CA HIS A 64 -1.45 -1.11 3.59
C HIS A 64 -1.97 -1.74 2.31
N THR A 65 -2.98 -2.62 2.44
CA THR A 65 -3.67 -3.27 1.34
C THR A 65 -5.12 -2.84 1.26
N GLY A 66 -5.68 -2.81 0.07
CA GLY A 66 -7.09 -2.56 -0.20
C GLY A 66 -7.40 -2.76 -1.68
N GLY A 67 -8.57 -3.34 -2.00
CA GLY A 67 -8.96 -3.60 -3.39
C GLY A 67 -9.27 -2.32 -4.16
N VAL A 68 -8.83 -2.23 -5.40
CA VAL A 68 -9.13 -1.12 -6.30
C VAL A 68 -9.99 -1.65 -7.46
N PRO A 69 -11.15 -1.05 -7.73
CA PRO A 69 -11.79 0.08 -7.03
C PRO A 69 -12.47 -0.31 -5.72
N GLY A 70 -12.86 0.69 -4.92
CA GLY A 70 -13.83 0.54 -3.82
C GLY A 70 -13.24 0.29 -2.44
N ARG A 71 -11.93 0.00 -2.33
CA ARG A 71 -11.25 -0.32 -1.06
C ARG A 71 -11.82 -1.55 -0.34
N ASN A 72 -12.33 -2.52 -1.11
CA ASN A 72 -12.91 -3.76 -0.61
C ASN A 72 -11.86 -4.88 -0.56
N GLU A 73 -12.32 -6.15 -0.59
CA GLU A 73 -11.47 -7.34 -0.61
C GLU A 73 -10.37 -7.27 -1.67
N ILE A 74 -9.24 -7.95 -1.41
CA ILE A 74 -8.07 -7.95 -2.31
C ILE A 74 -7.98 -9.21 -3.19
N ASN A 75 -9.09 -9.91 -3.36
CA ASN A 75 -9.23 -11.10 -4.20
C ASN A 75 -9.36 -10.75 -5.70
N GLU A 76 -9.88 -11.67 -6.51
CA GLU A 76 -10.00 -11.52 -7.97
C GLU A 76 -11.05 -10.48 -8.41
N THR A 77 -11.81 -9.90 -7.51
CA THR A 77 -12.86 -8.91 -7.84
C THR A 77 -12.32 -7.48 -8.04
N GLN A 78 -11.01 -7.31 -7.95
CA GLN A 78 -10.33 -6.03 -8.05
C GLN A 78 -9.12 -6.09 -9.01
N GLU A 79 -8.48 -4.96 -9.33
CA GLU A 79 -7.52 -4.85 -10.44
C GLU A 79 -6.06 -5.14 -10.10
N LEU A 80 -5.68 -5.24 -8.80
CA LEU A 80 -4.30 -5.42 -8.35
C LEU A 80 -3.92 -6.90 -8.23
N ASN A 81 -2.73 -7.26 -8.71
CA ASN A 81 -2.17 -8.59 -8.46
C ASN A 81 -1.40 -8.62 -7.14
N TYR A 82 -2.13 -8.79 -6.02
CA TYR A 82 -1.54 -8.78 -4.68
C TYR A 82 -0.42 -9.82 -4.48
N PRO A 83 -0.54 -11.08 -4.91
CA PRO A 83 0.57 -12.04 -4.79
C PRO A 83 1.87 -11.55 -5.46
N ALA A 84 1.77 -10.90 -6.62
CA ALA A 84 2.95 -10.35 -7.29
C ALA A 84 3.53 -9.12 -6.55
N ILE A 85 2.67 -8.27 -6.01
CA ILE A 85 3.06 -7.10 -5.21
C ILE A 85 3.76 -7.54 -3.93
N ILE A 86 3.20 -8.50 -3.19
CA ILE A 86 3.80 -9.00 -1.95
C ILE A 86 5.16 -9.67 -2.22
N ARG A 87 5.28 -10.49 -3.28
CA ARG A 87 6.60 -11.02 -3.67
C ARG A 87 7.61 -9.91 -3.98
N ALA A 88 7.19 -8.81 -4.56
CA ALA A 88 8.08 -7.67 -4.79
C ALA A 88 8.51 -6.99 -3.48
N ILE A 89 7.62 -6.88 -2.50
CA ILE A 89 7.95 -6.38 -1.16
C ILE A 89 8.96 -7.31 -0.47
N VAL A 90 8.69 -8.62 -0.43
CA VAL A 90 9.59 -9.62 0.17
C VAL A 90 10.98 -9.60 -0.49
N ALA A 91 11.03 -9.47 -1.80
CA ALA A 91 12.30 -9.42 -2.54
C ALA A 91 13.17 -8.18 -2.22
N THR A 92 12.63 -7.15 -1.56
CA THR A 92 13.41 -6.00 -1.08
C THR A 92 14.14 -6.25 0.26
N GLY A 93 13.88 -7.38 0.91
CA GLY A 93 14.34 -7.67 2.27
C GLY A 93 13.53 -6.98 3.36
N PHE A 94 12.31 -6.53 3.04
CA PHE A 94 11.41 -5.89 4.00
C PHE A 94 11.06 -6.85 5.16
N ASP A 95 11.20 -6.36 6.39
CA ASP A 95 10.98 -7.10 7.65
C ASP A 95 9.90 -6.46 8.55
N GLY A 96 9.18 -5.47 8.02
CA GLY A 96 8.10 -4.78 8.73
C GLY A 96 6.73 -5.46 8.54
N TYR A 97 5.68 -4.67 8.63
CA TYR A 97 4.30 -5.17 8.57
C TYR A 97 3.58 -4.73 7.29
N VAL A 98 2.80 -5.66 6.73
CA VAL A 98 1.79 -5.39 5.70
C VAL A 98 0.42 -5.54 6.36
N ALA A 99 -0.29 -4.44 6.57
CA ALA A 99 -1.57 -4.44 7.26
C ALA A 99 -2.75 -4.43 6.27
N GLN A 100 -3.79 -5.16 6.62
CA GLN A 100 -5.05 -5.17 5.87
C GLN A 100 -5.86 -3.93 6.25
N GLU A 101 -6.15 -3.05 5.28
CA GLU A 101 -6.93 -1.83 5.51
C GLU A 101 -8.08 -1.68 4.49
N PHE A 102 -8.67 -2.77 4.09
CA PHE A 102 -9.83 -2.78 3.22
C PHE A 102 -11.16 -2.77 4.00
N GLN A 103 -12.25 -2.41 3.32
CA GLN A 103 -13.61 -2.43 3.87
C GLN A 103 -14.32 -3.71 3.44
N PRO A 104 -14.44 -4.73 4.34
CA PRO A 104 -15.02 -6.01 3.97
C PRO A 104 -16.49 -5.88 3.57
N THR A 105 -16.85 -6.46 2.43
CA THR A 105 -18.25 -6.58 1.96
C THR A 105 -18.93 -7.86 2.45
N TYR A 106 -18.16 -8.89 2.81
CA TYR A 106 -18.68 -10.17 3.31
C TYR A 106 -19.51 -9.99 4.57
N ASN A 107 -20.55 -10.81 4.76
CA ASN A 107 -21.29 -10.88 6.02
C ASN A 107 -20.37 -11.28 7.18
N ASP A 108 -19.52 -12.29 6.97
CA ASP A 108 -18.46 -12.67 7.89
C ASP A 108 -17.18 -11.86 7.58
N LYS A 109 -16.95 -10.81 8.36
CA LYS A 109 -15.77 -9.95 8.22
C LYS A 109 -14.46 -10.66 8.51
N PHE A 110 -14.48 -11.66 9.41
CA PHE A 110 -13.30 -12.47 9.69
C PHE A 110 -12.94 -13.42 8.55
N ALA A 111 -13.93 -13.92 7.81
CA ALA A 111 -13.67 -14.69 6.60
C ALA A 111 -12.96 -13.85 5.54
N ALA A 112 -13.42 -12.61 5.29
CA ALA A 112 -12.77 -11.68 4.38
C ALA A 112 -11.31 -11.38 4.80
N LEU A 113 -11.09 -11.13 6.10
CA LEU A 113 -9.74 -10.88 6.63
C LEU A 113 -8.81 -12.09 6.45
N LYS A 114 -9.28 -13.29 6.75
CA LYS A 114 -8.51 -14.53 6.56
C LYS A 114 -8.15 -14.77 5.09
N GLU A 115 -9.07 -14.48 4.17
CA GLU A 115 -8.81 -14.55 2.74
C GLU A 115 -7.71 -13.56 2.33
N GLY A 116 -7.80 -12.31 2.78
CA GLY A 116 -6.78 -11.29 2.51
C GLY A 116 -5.39 -11.69 3.02
N ILE A 117 -5.31 -12.24 4.23
CA ILE A 117 -4.06 -12.77 4.80
C ILE A 117 -3.51 -13.90 3.91
N LYS A 118 -4.36 -14.86 3.50
CA LYS A 118 -3.95 -15.98 2.64
C LYS A 118 -3.44 -15.53 1.27
N ILE A 119 -4.03 -14.47 0.69
CA ILE A 119 -3.58 -13.90 -0.59
C ILE A 119 -2.18 -13.27 -0.45
N CYS A 120 -1.86 -12.73 0.73
CA CYS A 120 -0.57 -12.12 1.02
C CYS A 120 0.50 -13.13 1.50
N ASP A 121 0.14 -14.36 1.78
CA ASP A 121 1.07 -15.43 2.21
C ASP A 121 1.69 -16.08 0.96
N VAL A 122 2.86 -15.60 0.50
CA VAL A 122 3.51 -15.94 -0.78
C VAL A 122 4.91 -16.52 -0.63
#